data_bc5e6c83f5770bb0a1c0bb6351e97fe9
#
_entry.id   bc5e6c83f5770bb0a1c0bb6351e97fe9
#
_cell.length_a   1.000
_cell.length_b   1.000
_cell.length_c   1.000
_cell.angle_alpha   90.00
_cell.angle_beta   90.00
_cell.angle_gamma   90.00
#
_symmetry.space_group_name_H-M   'P 1'
#
loop_
_entity.id
_entity.type
_entity.pdbx_description
1 polymer ?
#
loop_
_entity_poly.entity_id
_entity_poly.type
_entity_poly.pdbx_seq_one_letter_code
_entity_poly.pdbx_strand_id
1 'polypeptide(L)'
;VESVRQLAALTPADLERITGSHAQAVHLYNTARGVDERPVVPVTPEKSIGSEHTFVHDVTSARETLSLLRHCCDTVASSLRKRGLMARTVTVKLRFPDLRYMTRSLTVEQPTDTASALYPVCEQLLRGMMGVAPGAAFTRLASPIRLAGMSVSGLSERERTVIQPTLDDLLEEESSPERTTAAQRMRGAERALDAVRGKFGTNSARLGL
;
A
#
# COMPACT_ATOMS: atom_id res chain seq x y z
N VAL A 1 -0.58 34.40 -1.23
CA VAL A 1 0.17 34.28 0.04
C VAL A 1 1.42 33.46 -0.25
N GLU A 2 2.59 34.11 -0.09
CA GLU A 2 3.88 33.47 -0.44
C GLU A 2 4.75 33.19 0.81
N SER A 3 4.37 33.75 1.96
CA SER A 3 5.14 33.57 3.19
C SER A 3 4.26 33.36 4.41
N VAL A 4 4.83 32.71 5.45
CA VAL A 4 4.16 32.54 6.75
C VAL A 4 3.80 33.88 7.40
N ARG A 5 4.63 34.92 7.22
CA ARG A 5 4.34 36.29 7.70
C ARG A 5 3.06 36.83 7.07
N GLN A 6 2.90 36.69 5.76
CA GLN A 6 1.68 37.12 5.05
C GLN A 6 0.46 36.31 5.51
N LEU A 7 0.63 35.01 5.70
CA LEU A 7 -0.43 34.13 6.22
C LEU A 7 -0.85 34.56 7.63
N ALA A 8 0.13 34.82 8.50
CA ALA A 8 -0.13 35.27 9.86
C ALA A 8 -0.80 36.66 9.94
N ALA A 9 -0.69 37.52 8.91
CA ALA A 9 -1.35 38.83 8.85
C ALA A 9 -2.85 38.75 8.49
N LEU A 10 -3.31 37.58 7.95
CA LEU A 10 -4.71 37.42 7.56
C LEU A 10 -5.61 37.15 8.77
N THR A 11 -6.88 37.63 8.66
CA THR A 11 -7.91 37.30 9.65
C THR A 11 -8.51 35.90 9.39
N PRO A 12 -9.15 35.25 10.40
CA PRO A 12 -9.88 34.02 10.17
C PRO A 12 -10.92 34.10 9.05
N ALA A 13 -11.62 35.26 8.94
CA ALA A 13 -12.61 35.50 7.90
C ALA A 13 -12.00 35.55 6.48
N ASP A 14 -10.80 36.17 6.34
CA ASP A 14 -10.08 36.15 5.06
C ASP A 14 -9.63 34.75 4.66
N LEU A 15 -9.13 33.99 5.63
CA LEU A 15 -8.72 32.59 5.42
C LEU A 15 -9.89 31.73 5.04
N GLU A 16 -11.05 31.90 5.68
CA GLU A 16 -12.26 31.12 5.35
C GLU A 16 -12.75 31.44 3.93
N ARG A 17 -12.71 32.72 3.52
CA ARG A 17 -13.04 33.11 2.14
C ARG A 17 -12.08 32.49 1.11
N ILE A 18 -10.77 32.37 1.44
CA ILE A 18 -9.75 31.82 0.56
C ILE A 18 -9.85 30.29 0.47
N THR A 19 -10.06 29.62 1.60
CA THR A 19 -10.06 28.14 1.68
C THR A 19 -11.43 27.53 1.42
N GLY A 20 -12.50 28.28 1.57
CA GLY A 20 -13.88 27.76 1.53
C GLY A 20 -14.26 26.89 2.72
N SER A 21 -13.44 26.86 3.79
CA SER A 21 -13.63 25.96 4.93
C SER A 21 -13.22 26.64 6.25
N HIS A 22 -14.19 26.77 7.15
CA HIS A 22 -13.96 27.32 8.50
C HIS A 22 -12.87 26.54 9.26
N ALA A 23 -12.94 25.21 9.23
CA ALA A 23 -11.96 24.35 9.93
C ALA A 23 -10.54 24.54 9.40
N GLN A 24 -10.37 24.66 8.08
CA GLN A 24 -9.05 24.97 7.48
C GLN A 24 -8.57 26.37 7.82
N ALA A 25 -9.46 27.36 7.82
CA ALA A 25 -9.14 28.73 8.16
C ALA A 25 -8.60 28.84 9.59
N VAL A 26 -9.30 28.24 10.56
CA VAL A 26 -8.88 28.21 11.97
C VAL A 26 -7.55 27.47 12.12
N HIS A 27 -7.38 26.32 11.45
CA HIS A 27 -6.13 25.57 11.48
C HIS A 27 -4.95 26.40 10.94
N LEU A 28 -5.10 27.03 9.78
CA LEU A 28 -4.06 27.89 9.19
C LEU A 28 -3.75 29.10 10.05
N TYR A 29 -4.77 29.75 10.60
CA TYR A 29 -4.64 30.90 11.49
C TYR A 29 -3.81 30.57 12.72
N ASN A 30 -4.12 29.46 13.39
CA ASN A 30 -3.40 28.99 14.57
C ASN A 30 -1.98 28.53 14.23
N THR A 31 -1.83 27.70 13.20
CA THR A 31 -0.51 27.16 12.80
C THR A 31 0.46 28.28 12.40
N ALA A 32 -0.01 29.31 11.69
CA ALA A 32 0.83 30.44 11.31
C ALA A 32 1.35 31.26 12.50
N ARG A 33 0.72 31.10 13.67
CA ARG A 33 1.09 31.77 14.94
C ARG A 33 1.77 30.82 15.93
N GLY A 34 2.03 29.56 15.52
CA GLY A 34 2.62 28.55 16.38
C GLY A 34 1.67 28.03 17.47
N VAL A 35 0.36 28.21 17.30
CA VAL A 35 -0.65 27.72 18.25
C VAL A 35 -1.15 26.34 17.78
N ASP A 36 -0.93 25.34 18.58
CA ASP A 36 -1.46 23.97 18.40
C ASP A 36 -1.84 23.41 19.78
N GLU A 37 -3.13 23.33 20.03
CA GLU A 37 -3.68 22.84 21.29
C GLU A 37 -3.93 21.34 21.28
N ARG A 38 -3.61 20.64 20.18
CA ARG A 38 -3.81 19.20 20.09
C ARG A 38 -2.87 18.49 21.08
N PRO A 39 -3.39 17.54 21.85
CA PRO A 39 -2.54 16.76 22.75
C PRO A 39 -1.56 15.91 21.94
N VAL A 40 -0.37 15.70 22.47
CA VAL A 40 0.59 14.74 21.92
C VAL A 40 0.06 13.33 22.18
N VAL A 41 -0.23 12.60 21.12
CA VAL A 41 -0.65 11.20 21.18
C VAL A 41 0.57 10.34 20.84
N PRO A 42 1.24 9.73 21.81
CA PRO A 42 2.52 9.04 21.61
C PRO A 42 2.36 7.74 20.81
N VAL A 43 1.18 7.13 20.85
CA VAL A 43 0.89 5.88 20.14
C VAL A 43 -0.41 6.07 19.36
N THR A 44 -0.29 6.09 18.05
CA THR A 44 -1.46 6.09 17.15
C THR A 44 -1.51 4.75 16.42
N PRO A 45 -2.64 4.04 16.41
CA PRO A 45 -2.77 2.81 15.65
C PRO A 45 -2.47 3.04 14.17
N GLU A 46 -1.69 2.15 13.58
CA GLU A 46 -1.37 2.23 12.16
C GLU A 46 -2.65 2.03 11.33
N LYS A 47 -2.90 2.92 10.38
CA LYS A 47 -4.03 2.84 9.47
C LYS A 47 -3.66 2.15 8.15
N SER A 48 -2.38 2.19 7.79
CA SER A 48 -1.85 1.61 6.56
C SER A 48 -0.38 1.28 6.71
N ILE A 49 0.10 0.30 5.95
CA ILE A 49 1.51 -0.07 5.82
C ILE A 49 1.84 -0.04 4.33
N GLY A 50 2.94 0.62 3.96
CA GLY A 50 3.32 0.75 2.56
C GLY A 50 4.82 0.69 2.33
N SER A 51 5.18 0.47 1.06
CA SER A 51 6.53 0.53 0.54
C SER A 51 6.49 1.15 -0.85
N GLU A 52 7.34 2.13 -1.10
CA GLU A 52 7.45 2.81 -2.39
C GLU A 52 8.91 3.16 -2.68
N HIS A 53 9.29 3.15 -3.95
CA HIS A 53 10.65 3.48 -4.37
C HIS A 53 10.63 4.38 -5.60
N THR A 54 11.52 5.35 -5.60
CA THR A 54 11.81 6.20 -6.75
C THR A 54 12.85 5.52 -7.62
N PHE A 55 12.59 5.42 -8.93
CA PHE A 55 13.56 4.92 -9.89
C PHE A 55 14.68 5.93 -10.11
N VAL A 56 15.89 5.45 -10.41
CA VAL A 56 17.03 6.30 -10.75
C VAL A 56 16.74 7.09 -12.04
N HIS A 57 16.09 6.44 -13.00
CA HIS A 57 15.61 7.03 -14.26
C HIS A 57 14.15 6.72 -14.44
N ASP A 58 13.45 7.54 -15.23
CA ASP A 58 12.05 7.29 -15.54
C ASP A 58 11.90 5.99 -16.35
N VAL A 59 11.01 5.09 -15.90
CA VAL A 59 10.88 3.72 -16.39
C VAL A 59 9.64 3.56 -17.25
N THR A 60 9.79 2.89 -18.40
CA THR A 60 8.69 2.46 -19.26
C THR A 60 8.52 0.94 -19.32
N SER A 61 9.40 0.17 -18.68
CA SER A 61 9.35 -1.28 -18.63
C SER A 61 8.31 -1.77 -17.64
N ALA A 62 7.31 -2.51 -18.12
CA ALA A 62 6.34 -3.17 -17.25
C ALA A 62 7.01 -4.21 -16.35
N ARG A 63 7.97 -4.97 -16.88
CA ARG A 63 8.72 -5.99 -16.11
C ARG A 63 9.47 -5.37 -14.94
N GLU A 64 10.14 -4.25 -15.15
CA GLU A 64 10.89 -3.57 -14.09
C GLU A 64 9.96 -3.04 -12.99
N THR A 65 8.83 -2.44 -13.41
CA THR A 65 7.81 -1.95 -12.48
C THR A 65 7.17 -3.08 -11.68
N LEU A 66 6.82 -4.20 -12.32
CA LEU A 66 6.27 -5.38 -11.66
C LEU A 66 7.28 -6.00 -10.68
N SER A 67 8.57 -6.05 -11.04
CA SER A 67 9.62 -6.52 -10.13
C SER A 67 9.74 -5.64 -8.89
N LEU A 68 9.65 -4.31 -9.04
CA LEU A 68 9.63 -3.39 -7.91
C LEU A 68 8.38 -3.57 -7.03
N LEU A 69 7.19 -3.68 -7.63
CA LEU A 69 5.95 -3.93 -6.88
C LEU A 69 6.00 -5.26 -6.12
N ARG A 70 6.61 -6.30 -6.69
CA ARG A 70 6.84 -7.57 -6.00
C ARG A 70 7.70 -7.38 -4.76
N HIS A 71 8.81 -6.64 -4.88
CA HIS A 71 9.66 -6.29 -3.74
C HIS A 71 8.89 -5.48 -2.67
N CYS A 72 8.05 -4.55 -3.09
CA CYS A 72 7.18 -3.81 -2.17
C CYS A 72 6.19 -4.74 -1.44
N CYS A 73 5.58 -5.71 -2.16
CA CYS A 73 4.69 -6.70 -1.55
C CYS A 73 5.41 -7.56 -0.50
N ASP A 74 6.63 -8.03 -0.80
CA ASP A 74 7.46 -8.78 0.16
C ASP A 74 7.73 -7.97 1.43
N THR A 75 8.09 -6.69 1.28
CA THR A 75 8.37 -5.78 2.40
C THR A 75 7.14 -5.53 3.26
N VAL A 76 6.01 -5.24 2.62
CA VAL A 76 4.73 -4.98 3.31
C VAL A 76 4.21 -6.24 4.00
N ALA A 77 4.23 -7.39 3.33
CA ALA A 77 3.80 -8.66 3.90
C ALA A 77 4.64 -9.06 5.13
N SER A 78 5.98 -8.91 5.04
CA SER A 78 6.87 -9.13 6.18
C SER A 78 6.54 -8.21 7.35
N SER A 79 6.23 -6.92 7.07
CA SER A 79 5.83 -5.96 8.10
C SER A 79 4.49 -6.31 8.75
N LEU A 80 3.50 -6.77 7.97
CA LEU A 80 2.22 -7.26 8.48
C LEU A 80 2.42 -8.44 9.44
N ARG A 81 3.18 -9.44 9.00
CA ARG A 81 3.45 -10.64 9.81
C ARG A 81 4.19 -10.33 11.11
N LYS A 82 5.20 -9.46 11.07
CA LYS A 82 5.95 -9.03 12.26
C LYS A 82 5.07 -8.34 13.31
N ARG A 83 4.00 -7.69 12.87
CA ARG A 83 3.05 -6.96 13.73
C ARG A 83 1.80 -7.75 14.06
N GLY A 84 1.67 -8.98 13.57
CA GLY A 84 0.47 -9.80 13.76
C GLY A 84 -0.78 -9.21 13.09
N LEU A 85 -0.59 -8.47 11.98
CA LEU A 85 -1.67 -7.81 11.28
C LEU A 85 -2.01 -8.51 9.96
N MET A 86 -3.24 -8.36 9.52
CA MET A 86 -3.74 -8.71 8.20
C MET A 86 -4.36 -7.47 7.54
N ALA A 87 -4.42 -7.43 6.22
CA ALA A 87 -4.94 -6.30 5.46
C ALA A 87 -5.95 -6.73 4.41
N ARG A 88 -6.95 -5.86 4.14
CA ARG A 88 -8.01 -6.12 3.13
C ARG A 88 -7.90 -5.26 1.90
N THR A 89 -7.38 -4.05 2.00
CA THR A 89 -7.35 -3.11 0.87
C THR A 89 -5.91 -2.93 0.40
N VAL A 90 -5.68 -3.19 -0.87
CA VAL A 90 -4.39 -3.00 -1.56
C VAL A 90 -4.49 -1.76 -2.43
N THR A 91 -3.52 -0.88 -2.33
CA THR A 91 -3.42 0.35 -3.13
C THR A 91 -2.09 0.36 -3.88
N VAL A 92 -2.13 0.54 -5.19
CA VAL A 92 -0.94 0.83 -6.00
C VAL A 92 -0.86 2.33 -6.25
N LYS A 93 0.34 2.88 -6.09
CA LYS A 93 0.66 4.30 -6.30
C LYS A 93 1.76 4.42 -7.35
N LEU A 94 1.53 5.27 -8.32
CA LEU A 94 2.50 5.65 -9.33
C LEU A 94 2.72 7.15 -9.30
N ARG A 95 3.93 7.59 -9.60
CA ARG A 95 4.26 9.00 -9.82
C ARG A 95 4.89 9.14 -11.20
N PHE A 96 4.41 10.10 -11.96
CA PHE A 96 4.89 10.41 -13.30
C PHE A 96 6.06 11.43 -13.26
N PRO A 97 6.80 11.61 -14.38
CA PRO A 97 7.88 12.59 -14.47
C PRO A 97 7.46 14.03 -14.16
N ASP A 98 6.21 14.40 -14.50
CA ASP A 98 5.59 15.70 -14.21
C ASP A 98 5.11 15.84 -12.75
N LEU A 99 5.50 14.90 -11.90
CA LEU A 99 5.20 14.83 -10.47
C LEU A 99 3.73 14.55 -10.12
N ARG A 100 2.84 14.36 -11.09
CA ARG A 100 1.47 13.91 -10.83
C ARG A 100 1.46 12.49 -10.27
N TYR A 101 0.49 12.22 -9.42
CA TYR A 101 0.25 10.90 -8.86
C TYR A 101 -0.97 10.23 -9.48
N MET A 102 -0.91 8.92 -9.59
CA MET A 102 -2.06 8.07 -9.83
C MET A 102 -2.11 6.98 -8.79
N THR A 103 -3.27 6.76 -8.20
CA THR A 103 -3.52 5.68 -7.24
C THR A 103 -4.75 4.90 -7.63
N ARG A 104 -4.73 3.59 -7.40
CA ARG A 104 -5.89 2.70 -7.52
C ARG A 104 -5.87 1.70 -6.39
N SER A 105 -7.04 1.38 -5.87
CA SER A 105 -7.21 0.46 -4.75
C SER A 105 -8.18 -0.65 -5.10
N LEU A 106 -7.96 -1.82 -4.52
CA LEU A 106 -8.87 -2.96 -4.56
C LEU A 106 -8.98 -3.54 -3.15
N THR A 107 -10.20 -3.78 -2.70
CA THR A 107 -10.47 -4.47 -1.44
C THR A 107 -10.71 -5.94 -1.73
N VAL A 108 -9.89 -6.81 -1.16
CA VAL A 108 -10.00 -8.26 -1.30
C VAL A 108 -11.03 -8.81 -0.32
N GLU A 109 -11.67 -9.91 -0.67
CA GLU A 109 -12.70 -10.52 0.16
C GLU A 109 -12.14 -11.04 1.48
N GLN A 110 -10.97 -11.68 1.42
CA GLN A 110 -10.30 -12.21 2.60
C GLN A 110 -9.07 -11.38 2.97
N PRO A 111 -8.90 -11.02 4.26
CA PRO A 111 -7.68 -10.36 4.72
C PRO A 111 -6.46 -11.25 4.50
N THR A 112 -5.34 -10.64 4.17
CA THR A 112 -4.09 -11.37 3.92
C THR A 112 -2.87 -10.70 4.54
N ASP A 113 -1.83 -11.50 4.82
CA ASP A 113 -0.51 -11.09 5.30
C ASP A 113 0.62 -11.66 4.41
N THR A 114 0.28 -12.16 3.21
CA THR A 114 1.24 -12.83 2.32
C THR A 114 1.51 -12.03 1.05
N ALA A 115 2.77 -11.99 0.62
CA ALA A 115 3.18 -11.36 -0.63
C ALA A 115 2.58 -12.07 -1.85
N SER A 116 2.43 -13.38 -1.77
CA SER A 116 1.82 -14.21 -2.82
C SER A 116 0.36 -13.85 -3.11
N ALA A 117 -0.40 -13.38 -2.09
CA ALA A 117 -1.77 -12.91 -2.27
C ALA A 117 -1.83 -11.42 -2.67
N LEU A 118 -0.89 -10.58 -2.18
CA LEU A 118 -0.86 -9.15 -2.49
C LEU A 118 -0.39 -8.85 -3.91
N TYR A 119 0.59 -9.60 -4.42
CA TYR A 119 1.22 -9.29 -5.71
C TYR A 119 0.27 -9.41 -6.91
N PRO A 120 -0.57 -10.45 -7.06
CA PRO A 120 -1.53 -10.52 -8.17
C PRO A 120 -2.50 -9.34 -8.18
N VAL A 121 -2.90 -8.84 -7.02
CA VAL A 121 -3.75 -7.65 -6.89
C VAL A 121 -3.01 -6.40 -7.37
N CYS A 122 -1.74 -6.24 -7.01
CA CYS A 122 -0.91 -5.13 -7.49
C CYS A 122 -0.72 -5.19 -9.01
N GLU A 123 -0.49 -6.37 -9.58
CA GLU A 123 -0.39 -6.55 -11.04
C GLU A 123 -1.70 -6.18 -11.73
N GLN A 124 -2.84 -6.67 -11.24
CA GLN A 124 -4.17 -6.34 -11.77
C GLN A 124 -4.41 -4.82 -11.75
N LEU A 125 -4.12 -4.16 -10.64
CA LEU A 125 -4.25 -2.71 -10.50
C LEU A 125 -3.35 -1.96 -11.47
N LEU A 126 -2.08 -2.35 -11.60
CA LEU A 126 -1.14 -1.73 -12.54
C LEU A 126 -1.62 -1.88 -13.98
N ARG A 127 -2.07 -3.08 -14.40
CA ARG A 127 -2.64 -3.32 -15.73
C ARG A 127 -3.84 -2.41 -15.98
N GLY A 128 -4.77 -2.31 -15.04
CA GLY A 128 -5.93 -1.43 -15.15
C GLY A 128 -5.56 0.06 -15.24
N MET A 129 -4.55 0.51 -14.46
CA MET A 129 -4.03 1.88 -14.52
C MET A 129 -3.40 2.21 -15.86
N MET A 130 -2.84 1.22 -16.56
CA MET A 130 -2.21 1.35 -17.88
C MET A 130 -3.17 1.07 -19.04
N GLY A 131 -4.45 0.74 -18.77
CA GLY A 131 -5.44 0.43 -19.78
C GLY A 131 -5.19 -0.88 -20.53
N VAL A 132 -4.49 -1.83 -19.90
CA VAL A 132 -4.16 -3.14 -20.48
C VAL A 132 -5.30 -4.12 -20.25
N ALA A 133 -5.85 -4.68 -21.32
CA ALA A 133 -6.93 -5.66 -21.26
C ALA A 133 -6.48 -6.96 -20.55
N PRO A 134 -7.39 -7.68 -19.87
CA PRO A 134 -7.09 -9.00 -19.32
C PRO A 134 -6.52 -9.94 -20.38
N GLY A 135 -5.44 -10.66 -20.02
CA GLY A 135 -4.78 -11.62 -20.93
C GLY A 135 -3.87 -11.00 -21.98
N ALA A 136 -3.90 -9.68 -22.20
CA ALA A 136 -3.02 -9.02 -23.15
C ALA A 136 -1.55 -9.03 -22.69
N ALA A 137 -0.61 -9.05 -23.62
CA ALA A 137 0.80 -8.90 -23.32
C ALA A 137 1.06 -7.53 -22.67
N PHE A 138 1.84 -7.53 -21.58
CA PHE A 138 2.17 -6.32 -20.82
C PHE A 138 3.68 -6.19 -20.66
N THR A 139 4.31 -5.63 -21.68
CA THR A 139 5.77 -5.45 -21.74
C THR A 139 6.19 -4.00 -21.47
N ARG A 140 5.29 -3.05 -21.77
CA ARG A 140 5.59 -1.62 -21.68
C ARG A 140 4.42 -0.85 -21.05
N LEU A 141 4.77 0.17 -20.26
CA LEU A 141 3.83 1.12 -19.67
C LEU A 141 3.36 2.12 -20.75
N ALA A 142 2.11 2.59 -20.66
CA ALA A 142 1.56 3.62 -21.53
C ALA A 142 2.27 4.98 -21.36
N SER A 143 2.81 5.24 -20.17
CA SER A 143 3.58 6.46 -19.88
C SER A 143 4.77 6.12 -18.96
N PRO A 144 5.89 6.86 -19.06
CA PRO A 144 7.00 6.71 -18.13
C PRO A 144 6.55 6.97 -16.69
N ILE A 145 7.14 6.27 -15.74
CA ILE A 145 6.92 6.50 -14.31
C ILE A 145 8.25 6.76 -13.60
N ARG A 146 8.20 7.63 -12.60
CA ARG A 146 9.34 8.00 -11.74
C ARG A 146 9.35 7.24 -10.43
N LEU A 147 8.19 6.87 -9.90
CA LEU A 147 8.04 6.14 -8.65
C LEU A 147 6.91 5.13 -8.80
N ALA A 148 7.12 3.97 -8.21
CA ALA A 148 6.05 3.00 -7.98
C ALA A 148 6.11 2.49 -6.55
N GLY A 149 4.94 2.14 -6.01
CA GLY A 149 4.83 1.54 -4.70
C GLY A 149 3.44 0.98 -4.47
N MET A 150 3.31 0.31 -3.34
CA MET A 150 2.03 -0.19 -2.88
C MET A 150 1.87 0.04 -1.38
N SER A 151 0.64 0.12 -0.94
CA SER A 151 0.28 0.14 0.47
C SER A 151 -0.95 -0.72 0.72
N VAL A 152 -1.11 -1.12 1.96
CA VAL A 152 -2.29 -1.86 2.42
C VAL A 152 -2.96 -1.09 3.55
N SER A 153 -4.28 -1.20 3.62
CA SER A 153 -5.12 -0.62 4.66
C SER A 153 -6.27 -1.57 5.02
N GLY A 154 -7.19 -1.14 5.90
CA GLY A 154 -8.17 -2.06 6.45
C GLY A 154 -7.48 -3.13 7.30
N LEU A 155 -6.55 -2.66 8.17
CA LEU A 155 -5.75 -3.52 9.02
C LEU A 155 -6.59 -4.11 10.15
N SER A 156 -6.41 -5.39 10.42
CA SER A 156 -7.02 -6.12 11.53
C SER A 156 -5.99 -7.01 12.22
N GLU A 157 -6.14 -7.22 13.52
CA GLU A 157 -5.31 -8.16 14.26
C GLU A 157 -5.61 -9.59 13.78
N ARG A 158 -4.58 -10.33 13.49
CA ARG A 158 -4.69 -11.69 12.97
C ARG A 158 -5.46 -12.62 13.89
N GLU A 159 -5.21 -12.54 15.19
CA GLU A 159 -5.86 -13.40 16.20
C GLU A 159 -7.35 -13.15 16.31
N ARG A 160 -7.82 -11.94 15.94
CA ARG A 160 -9.23 -11.54 15.96
C ARG A 160 -9.89 -11.64 14.60
N THR A 161 -9.13 -11.94 13.54
CA THR A 161 -9.66 -12.01 12.19
C THR A 161 -10.24 -13.40 11.94
N VAL A 162 -11.56 -13.51 11.99
CA VAL A 162 -12.27 -14.71 11.53
C VAL A 162 -12.25 -14.70 10.01
N ILE A 163 -11.46 -15.59 9.42
CA ILE A 163 -11.52 -15.87 7.99
C ILE A 163 -12.75 -16.73 7.79
N GLN A 164 -13.84 -16.12 7.36
CA GLN A 164 -15.06 -16.85 7.05
C GLN A 164 -14.89 -17.44 5.65
N PRO A 165 -14.89 -18.77 5.50
CA PRO A 165 -14.81 -19.39 4.18
C PRO A 165 -16.02 -18.94 3.35
N THR A 166 -15.78 -18.61 2.09
CA THR A 166 -16.86 -18.33 1.14
C THR A 166 -17.60 -19.64 0.82
N LEU A 167 -18.84 -19.54 0.30
CA LEU A 167 -19.57 -20.74 -0.14
C LEU A 167 -18.78 -21.51 -1.23
N ASP A 168 -18.04 -20.78 -2.08
CA ASP A 168 -17.17 -21.35 -3.09
C ASP A 168 -15.96 -22.05 -2.46
N ASP A 169 -15.37 -21.51 -1.39
CA ASP A 169 -14.32 -22.19 -0.63
C ASP A 169 -14.80 -23.51 -0.02
N LEU A 170 -16.04 -23.55 0.49
CA LEU A 170 -16.64 -24.75 1.07
C LEU A 170 -16.96 -25.81 0.01
N LEU A 171 -17.42 -25.39 -1.17
CA LEU A 171 -17.68 -26.28 -2.30
C LEU A 171 -16.36 -26.79 -2.95
N GLU A 172 -15.31 -25.97 -2.91
CA GLU A 172 -13.97 -26.35 -3.38
C GLU A 172 -13.21 -27.22 -2.36
N GLU A 173 -13.47 -27.07 -1.04
CA GLU A 173 -12.94 -27.99 0.00
C GLU A 173 -13.40 -29.43 -0.20
N GLU A 174 -14.66 -29.65 -0.62
CA GLU A 174 -15.16 -30.99 -0.97
C GLU A 174 -14.49 -31.54 -2.24
N SER A 175 -14.02 -30.69 -3.15
CA SER A 175 -13.48 -31.10 -4.44
C SER A 175 -11.94 -31.08 -4.54
N SER A 176 -11.22 -30.39 -3.64
CA SER A 176 -9.76 -30.29 -3.69
C SER A 176 -9.12 -29.85 -2.35
N PRO A 177 -8.88 -30.78 -1.42
CA PRO A 177 -8.19 -30.48 -0.15
C PRO A 177 -6.75 -29.95 -0.33
N GLU A 178 -6.21 -29.99 -1.55
CA GLU A 178 -4.84 -29.54 -1.85
C GLU A 178 -4.68 -28.01 -1.91
N ARG A 179 -5.73 -27.21 -2.16
CA ARG A 179 -5.62 -25.74 -2.27
C ARG A 179 -5.40 -25.06 -0.92
N THR A 180 -6.10 -25.49 0.11
CA THR A 180 -5.91 -24.97 1.49
C THR A 180 -4.49 -25.28 1.96
N THR A 181 -3.97 -26.46 1.63
CA THR A 181 -2.59 -26.86 1.91
C THR A 181 -1.55 -26.04 1.13
N ALA A 182 -1.85 -25.58 -0.10
CA ALA A 182 -0.93 -24.76 -0.89
C ALA A 182 -0.78 -23.33 -0.31
N ALA A 183 -1.88 -22.68 0.07
CA ALA A 183 -1.86 -21.36 0.73
C ALA A 183 -1.16 -21.42 2.10
N GLN A 184 -1.39 -22.48 2.88
CA GLN A 184 -0.72 -22.69 4.16
C GLN A 184 0.77 -22.97 3.99
N ARG A 185 1.17 -23.75 2.99
CA ARG A 185 2.59 -24.01 2.64
C ARG A 185 3.29 -22.72 2.23
N MET A 186 2.65 -21.92 1.38
CA MET A 186 3.22 -20.64 0.94
C MET A 186 3.42 -19.69 2.11
N ARG A 187 2.43 -19.57 3.01
CA ARG A 187 2.56 -18.78 4.23
C ARG A 187 3.69 -19.30 5.14
N GLY A 188 3.84 -20.63 5.26
CA GLY A 188 4.95 -21.25 5.98
C GLY A 188 6.30 -20.90 5.37
N ALA A 189 6.42 -20.96 4.05
CA ALA A 189 7.63 -20.58 3.32
C ALA A 189 7.99 -19.09 3.49
N GLU A 190 7.01 -18.20 3.42
CA GLU A 190 7.23 -16.77 3.64
C GLU A 190 7.68 -16.46 5.08
N ARG A 191 7.16 -17.19 6.08
CA ARG A 191 7.62 -17.07 7.49
C ARG A 191 9.06 -17.58 7.67
N ALA A 192 9.39 -18.71 7.07
CA ALA A 192 10.76 -19.23 7.09
C ALA A 192 11.73 -18.24 6.44
N LEU A 193 11.32 -17.63 5.33
CA LEU A 193 12.08 -16.59 4.66
C LEU A 193 12.30 -15.35 5.55
N ASP A 194 11.27 -14.92 6.28
CA ASP A 194 11.39 -13.82 7.24
C ASP A 194 12.38 -14.15 8.36
N ALA A 195 12.39 -15.39 8.87
CA ALA A 195 13.35 -15.84 9.87
C ALA A 195 14.79 -15.84 9.35
N VAL A 196 15.01 -16.30 8.11
CA VAL A 196 16.32 -16.27 7.45
C VAL A 196 16.79 -14.82 7.25
N ARG A 197 15.92 -13.95 6.74
CA ARG A 197 16.21 -12.52 6.55
C ARG A 197 16.50 -11.80 7.88
N GLY A 198 15.80 -12.18 8.96
CA GLY A 198 16.04 -11.64 10.29
C GLY A 198 17.42 -12.01 10.86
N LYS A 199 17.93 -13.20 10.49
CA LYS A 199 19.23 -13.70 10.96
C LYS A 199 20.42 -13.26 10.09
N PHE A 200 20.22 -13.20 8.77
CA PHE A 200 21.29 -13.03 7.78
C PHE A 200 21.19 -11.73 6.96
N GLY A 201 20.20 -10.87 7.26
CA GLY A 201 19.94 -9.62 6.54
C GLY A 201 18.86 -9.75 5.45
N THR A 202 18.25 -8.62 5.13
CA THR A 202 17.06 -8.55 4.23
C THR A 202 17.31 -9.03 2.79
N ASN A 203 18.55 -9.00 2.33
CA ASN A 203 18.93 -9.43 0.99
C ASN A 203 19.42 -10.88 0.89
N SER A 204 19.46 -11.62 2.02
CA SER A 204 20.04 -12.98 2.09
C SER A 204 19.24 -14.04 1.34
N ALA A 205 17.93 -13.87 1.19
CA ALA A 205 17.07 -14.82 0.51
C ALA A 205 15.84 -14.15 -0.11
N ARG A 206 15.40 -14.70 -1.26
CA ARG A 206 14.17 -14.27 -1.96
C ARG A 206 13.38 -15.49 -2.40
N LEU A 207 12.05 -15.37 -2.45
CA LEU A 207 11.24 -16.38 -3.13
C LEU A 207 11.56 -16.32 -4.62
N GLY A 208 12.06 -17.45 -5.17
CA GLY A 208 12.17 -17.64 -6.61
C GLY A 208 10.76 -17.88 -7.18
N LEU A 209 10.27 -16.95 -7.95
CA LEU A 209 9.03 -17.02 -8.71
C LEU A 209 9.31 -16.60 -10.14
#